data_ec2a6918a62eef7fb499cc40a4ddd56e
#
_entry.id   ec2a6918a62eef7fb499cc40a4ddd56e
#
_cell.length_a   1.000
_cell.length_b   1.000
_cell.length_c   1.000
_cell.angle_alpha   90.00
_cell.angle_beta   90.00
_cell.angle_gamma   90.00
#
_symmetry.space_group_name_H-M   'P 1'
#
loop_
_entity.id
_entity.type
_entity.pdbx_description
1 polymer ?
#
loop_
_entity_poly.entity_id
_entity_poly.type
_entity_poly.pdbx_seq_one_letter_code
_entity_poly.pdbx_strand_id
1 'polypeptide(L)'
;MILVTGANGFVGRHLVERLRKDGIAVRALVRDPSRAQKLRDLGAEVAAGDVSDPVSLETAAAGCDRVIHLVGIIQEGRGFTFRSIHVDGTRNVLAAAKKAGVKQFFHQSALGTRENARSEYHRTKWDAEQLVGASGLPYTILRPSLIYGPGDLFTIRLAEMIKLAPVLPVIGSGRSKVQPIFIGDVTACIARAVMDDRFLNKAFEIGGPEQLTYEEVTKAIAAVLGVKRSTVHMPMFFMRTMAKVAETVLPKPPLTTDQLIMLQEDNVCDLKDIREAFGIEPVKFREGLAKFLGKT
;
A
#
# COMPACT_ATOMS: atom_id res chain seq x y z
N MET A 1 0.83 17.08 -16.34
CA MET A 1 1.76 16.73 -15.21
C MET A 1 0.97 16.06 -14.10
N ILE A 2 1.45 14.94 -13.55
CA ILE A 2 0.82 14.25 -12.41
C ILE A 2 1.72 14.39 -11.19
N LEU A 3 1.19 14.91 -10.07
CA LEU A 3 1.87 14.88 -8.79
C LEU A 3 1.66 13.50 -8.13
N VAL A 4 2.74 12.83 -7.73
CA VAL A 4 2.69 11.59 -6.95
C VAL A 4 3.27 11.83 -5.58
N THR A 5 2.44 11.79 -4.54
CA THR A 5 2.90 11.79 -3.15
C THR A 5 3.21 10.36 -2.70
N GLY A 6 4.21 10.18 -1.85
CA GLY A 6 4.69 8.84 -1.51
C GLY A 6 5.48 8.15 -2.64
N ALA A 7 5.99 8.93 -3.59
CA ALA A 7 6.68 8.45 -4.79
C ALA A 7 7.90 7.57 -4.49
N ASN A 8 8.61 7.80 -3.38
CA ASN A 8 9.76 6.98 -2.97
C ASN A 8 9.38 5.74 -2.14
N GLY A 9 8.08 5.52 -1.90
CA GLY A 9 7.56 4.32 -1.25
C GLY A 9 7.55 3.10 -2.18
N PHE A 10 7.10 1.95 -1.66
CA PHE A 10 7.03 0.70 -2.43
C PHE A 10 6.13 0.84 -3.66
N VAL A 11 4.87 1.21 -3.50
CA VAL A 11 3.95 1.40 -4.63
C VAL A 11 4.38 2.57 -5.52
N GLY A 12 4.80 3.68 -4.89
CA GLY A 12 5.17 4.90 -5.61
C GLY A 12 6.27 4.72 -6.63
N ARG A 13 7.35 4.01 -6.28
CA ARG A 13 8.46 3.75 -7.21
C ARG A 13 8.04 2.96 -8.45
N HIS A 14 7.28 1.90 -8.25
CA HIS A 14 6.75 1.10 -9.36
C HIS A 14 5.74 1.87 -10.21
N LEU A 15 4.93 2.72 -9.58
CA LEU A 15 3.98 3.56 -10.30
C LEU A 15 4.70 4.63 -11.13
N VAL A 16 5.68 5.33 -10.56
CA VAL A 16 6.47 6.33 -11.31
C VAL A 16 7.15 5.69 -12.50
N GLU A 17 7.77 4.52 -12.33
CA GLU A 17 8.36 3.75 -13.43
C GLU A 17 7.33 3.45 -14.52
N ARG A 18 6.14 3.00 -14.16
CA ARG A 18 5.05 2.68 -15.10
C ARG A 18 4.59 3.94 -15.83
N LEU A 19 4.26 5.02 -15.12
CA LEU A 19 3.78 6.26 -15.73
C LEU A 19 4.82 6.86 -16.68
N ARG A 20 6.10 6.82 -16.31
CA ARG A 20 7.18 7.31 -17.16
C ARG A 20 7.37 6.46 -18.44
N LYS A 21 7.24 5.14 -18.34
CA LYS A 21 7.22 4.23 -19.50
C LYS A 21 6.04 4.53 -20.44
N ASP A 22 4.89 4.90 -19.88
CA ASP A 22 3.70 5.27 -20.64
C ASP A 22 3.78 6.73 -21.17
N GLY A 23 4.94 7.42 -21.05
CA GLY A 23 5.17 8.78 -21.54
C GLY A 23 4.54 9.90 -20.70
N ILE A 24 3.99 9.58 -19.54
CA ILE A 24 3.28 10.53 -18.68
C ILE A 24 4.29 11.33 -17.84
N ALA A 25 4.17 12.66 -17.86
CA ALA A 25 4.98 13.54 -17.03
C ALA A 25 4.61 13.42 -15.55
N VAL A 26 5.60 13.15 -14.70
CA VAL A 26 5.42 12.91 -13.25
C VAL A 26 6.27 13.88 -12.45
N ARG A 27 5.67 14.53 -11.45
CA ARG A 27 6.36 15.19 -10.34
C ARG A 27 6.25 14.30 -9.10
N ALA A 28 7.38 13.86 -8.58
CA ALA A 28 7.51 12.97 -7.45
C ALA A 28 7.76 13.78 -6.17
N LEU A 29 6.78 13.83 -5.24
CA LEU A 29 6.97 14.44 -3.93
C LEU A 29 7.73 13.49 -3.01
N VAL A 30 8.86 13.95 -2.47
CA VAL A 30 9.71 13.18 -1.56
C VAL A 30 10.17 14.05 -0.39
N ARG A 31 10.29 13.44 0.80
CA ARG A 31 10.78 14.15 2.00
C ARG A 31 12.26 14.48 1.93
N ASP A 32 13.03 13.60 1.34
CA ASP A 32 14.48 13.74 1.19
C ASP A 32 14.86 13.54 -0.29
N PRO A 33 15.10 14.65 -1.02
CA PRO A 33 15.49 14.60 -2.44
C PRO A 33 16.81 13.88 -2.70
N SER A 34 17.72 13.79 -1.72
CA SER A 34 19.00 13.11 -1.88
C SER A 34 18.81 11.59 -2.12
N ARG A 35 17.70 11.04 -1.63
CA ARG A 35 17.32 9.61 -1.76
C ARG A 35 16.45 9.31 -2.98
N ALA A 36 16.28 10.29 -3.88
CA ALA A 36 15.38 10.19 -5.03
C ALA A 36 16.10 9.98 -6.38
N GLN A 37 17.36 9.57 -6.38
CA GLN A 37 18.14 9.41 -7.61
C GLN A 37 17.44 8.47 -8.62
N LYS A 38 16.93 7.33 -8.17
CA LYS A 38 16.20 6.39 -9.04
C LYS A 38 14.96 7.01 -9.71
N LEU A 39 14.29 7.95 -9.05
CA LEU A 39 13.14 8.66 -9.64
C LEU A 39 13.59 9.65 -10.72
N ARG A 40 14.74 10.31 -10.50
CA ARG A 40 15.36 11.19 -11.53
C ARG A 40 15.81 10.40 -12.75
N ASP A 41 16.43 9.24 -12.53
CA ASP A 41 16.89 8.34 -13.61
C ASP A 41 15.71 7.86 -14.48
N LEU A 42 14.51 7.74 -13.90
CA LEU A 42 13.26 7.48 -14.61
C LEU A 42 12.70 8.72 -15.35
N GLY A 43 13.33 9.89 -15.20
CA GLY A 43 12.88 11.14 -15.80
C GLY A 43 11.72 11.81 -15.06
N ALA A 44 11.49 11.50 -13.78
CA ALA A 44 10.53 12.23 -12.97
C ALA A 44 11.14 13.54 -12.44
N GLU A 45 10.33 14.60 -12.41
CA GLU A 45 10.66 15.81 -11.67
C GLU A 45 10.57 15.52 -10.17
N VAL A 46 11.58 15.87 -9.39
CA VAL A 46 11.60 15.63 -7.94
C VAL A 46 11.32 16.93 -7.20
N ALA A 47 10.25 16.95 -6.41
CA ALA A 47 9.90 18.04 -5.51
C ALA A 47 10.14 17.63 -4.04
N ALA A 48 10.77 18.50 -3.27
CA ALA A 48 10.90 18.32 -1.82
C ALA A 48 9.59 18.70 -1.13
N GLY A 49 9.15 17.91 -0.16
CA GLY A 49 8.00 18.24 0.68
C GLY A 49 7.49 17.07 1.51
N ASP A 50 6.61 17.40 2.44
CA ASP A 50 5.98 16.44 3.35
C ASP A 50 4.47 16.70 3.42
N VAL A 51 3.67 15.64 3.63
CA VAL A 51 2.21 15.76 3.78
C VAL A 51 1.79 16.56 5.02
N SER A 52 2.70 16.75 5.97
CA SER A 52 2.51 17.61 7.14
C SER A 52 2.85 19.08 6.89
N ASP A 53 3.42 19.43 5.72
CA ASP A 53 3.82 20.79 5.35
C ASP A 53 2.97 21.32 4.18
N PRO A 54 1.90 22.11 4.45
CA PRO A 54 1.03 22.65 3.43
C PRO A 54 1.74 23.52 2.38
N VAL A 55 2.76 24.27 2.75
CA VAL A 55 3.48 25.16 1.83
C VAL A 55 4.24 24.35 0.78
N SER A 56 4.93 23.31 1.21
CA SER A 56 5.62 22.40 0.29
C SER A 56 4.65 21.69 -0.66
N LEU A 57 3.47 21.32 -0.17
CA LEU A 57 2.43 20.67 -0.98
C LEU A 57 1.85 21.61 -2.03
N GLU A 58 1.58 22.88 -1.68
CA GLU A 58 1.11 23.89 -2.63
C GLU A 58 2.11 24.11 -3.75
N THR A 59 3.39 24.25 -3.40
CA THR A 59 4.48 24.38 -4.36
C THR A 59 4.56 23.17 -5.30
N ALA A 60 4.47 21.96 -4.72
CA ALA A 60 4.54 20.73 -5.49
C ALA A 60 3.32 20.50 -6.39
N ALA A 61 2.13 20.92 -5.97
CA ALA A 61 0.90 20.75 -6.75
C ALA A 61 0.75 21.78 -7.89
N ALA A 62 1.47 22.90 -7.82
CA ALA A 62 1.36 23.96 -8.83
C ALA A 62 1.66 23.45 -10.24
N GLY A 63 0.73 23.69 -11.20
CA GLY A 63 0.83 23.26 -12.59
C GLY A 63 0.62 21.76 -12.82
N CYS A 64 0.17 21.02 -11.81
CA CYS A 64 -0.23 19.62 -11.97
C CYS A 64 -1.72 19.50 -12.31
N ASP A 65 -2.06 18.60 -13.23
CA ASP A 65 -3.45 18.35 -13.64
C ASP A 65 -4.12 17.30 -12.75
N ARG A 66 -3.35 16.41 -12.14
CA ARG A 66 -3.83 15.30 -11.31
C ARG A 66 -2.91 15.08 -10.11
N VAL A 67 -3.48 14.57 -9.03
CA VAL A 67 -2.73 14.14 -7.84
C VAL A 67 -2.99 12.68 -7.58
N ILE A 68 -1.91 11.90 -7.39
CA ILE A 68 -1.96 10.51 -6.90
C ILE A 68 -1.39 10.51 -5.49
N HIS A 69 -2.28 10.27 -4.52
CA HIS A 69 -1.93 10.25 -3.10
C HIS A 69 -1.74 8.83 -2.60
N LEU A 70 -0.46 8.42 -2.42
CA LEU A 70 -0.06 7.07 -1.98
C LEU A 70 0.51 7.06 -0.56
N VAL A 71 0.59 8.22 0.12
CA VAL A 71 1.19 8.27 1.45
C VAL A 71 0.30 7.55 2.45
N GLY A 72 0.91 6.61 3.16
CA GLY A 72 0.30 5.88 4.25
C GLY A 72 1.38 5.15 5.04
N ILE A 73 1.05 4.81 6.28
CA ILE A 73 1.89 4.04 7.18
C ILE A 73 1.12 2.82 7.66
N ILE A 74 1.80 1.71 7.93
CA ILE A 74 1.21 0.49 8.52
C ILE A 74 1.59 0.32 9.99
N GLN A 75 2.30 1.30 10.53
CA GLN A 75 2.81 1.31 11.90
C GLN A 75 3.10 2.75 12.30
N GLU A 76 2.69 3.13 13.49
CA GLU A 76 3.02 4.42 14.10
C GLU A 76 4.48 4.48 14.54
N GLY A 77 4.99 5.68 14.75
CA GLY A 77 6.36 5.91 15.18
C GLY A 77 6.52 7.21 15.94
N ARG A 78 7.74 7.49 16.39
CA ARG A 78 8.03 8.76 17.09
C ARG A 78 7.76 9.95 16.16
N GLY A 79 6.78 10.78 16.54
CA GLY A 79 6.44 12.00 15.80
C GLY A 79 5.41 11.83 14.69
N PHE A 80 4.85 10.65 14.47
CA PHE A 80 3.77 10.44 13.51
C PHE A 80 2.80 9.32 13.96
N THR A 81 1.53 9.54 13.74
CA THR A 81 0.44 8.61 14.05
C THR A 81 -0.32 8.26 12.77
N PHE A 82 -1.16 7.21 12.82
CA PHE A 82 -2.08 6.91 11.73
C PHE A 82 -2.92 8.15 11.39
N ARG A 83 -3.47 8.84 12.41
CA ARG A 83 -4.30 10.02 12.20
C ARG A 83 -3.54 11.16 11.53
N SER A 84 -2.34 11.49 12.03
CA SER A 84 -1.53 12.60 11.46
C SER A 84 -1.15 12.36 9.99
N ILE A 85 -0.91 11.10 9.61
CA ILE A 85 -0.50 10.78 8.23
C ILE A 85 -1.70 10.51 7.33
N HIS A 86 -2.65 9.66 7.76
CA HIS A 86 -3.77 9.26 6.90
C HIS A 86 -4.82 10.37 6.80
N VAL A 87 -5.16 11.03 7.91
CA VAL A 87 -6.26 12.00 7.94
C VAL A 87 -5.74 13.40 7.67
N ASP A 88 -4.83 13.90 8.53
CA ASP A 88 -4.36 15.29 8.41
C ASP A 88 -3.49 15.47 7.17
N GLY A 89 -2.61 14.49 6.87
CA GLY A 89 -1.85 14.48 5.62
C GLY A 89 -2.74 14.49 4.37
N THR A 90 -3.79 13.67 4.33
CA THR A 90 -4.74 13.66 3.19
C THR A 90 -5.46 15.01 3.09
N ARG A 91 -5.88 15.61 4.22
CA ARG A 91 -6.51 16.95 4.24
C ARG A 91 -5.61 18.01 3.62
N ASN A 92 -4.33 18.02 3.98
CA ASN A 92 -3.36 18.99 3.46
C ASN A 92 -3.14 18.80 1.94
N VAL A 93 -3.00 17.54 1.48
CA VAL A 93 -2.83 17.26 0.04
C VAL A 93 -4.08 17.64 -0.75
N LEU A 94 -5.28 17.40 -0.21
CA LEU A 94 -6.54 17.83 -0.82
C LEU A 94 -6.64 19.36 -0.94
N ALA A 95 -6.21 20.10 0.10
CA ALA A 95 -6.21 21.57 0.09
C ALA A 95 -5.26 22.09 -1.02
N ALA A 96 -4.06 21.55 -1.12
CA ALA A 96 -3.10 21.90 -2.16
C ALA A 96 -3.62 21.54 -3.57
N ALA A 97 -4.24 20.37 -3.72
CA ALA A 97 -4.84 19.92 -4.97
C ALA A 97 -5.99 20.87 -5.42
N LYS A 98 -6.85 21.29 -4.50
CA LYS A 98 -7.91 22.28 -4.78
C LYS A 98 -7.34 23.61 -5.23
N LYS A 99 -6.36 24.13 -4.51
CA LYS A 99 -5.70 25.40 -4.82
C LYS A 99 -5.03 25.36 -6.20
N ALA A 100 -4.47 24.22 -6.58
CA ALA A 100 -3.86 24.00 -7.90
C ALA A 100 -4.89 23.77 -9.01
N GLY A 101 -6.17 23.59 -8.70
CA GLY A 101 -7.23 23.34 -9.68
C GLY A 101 -7.11 22.00 -10.40
N VAL A 102 -6.64 20.95 -9.69
CA VAL A 102 -6.46 19.62 -10.31
C VAL A 102 -7.79 19.02 -10.79
N LYS A 103 -7.74 18.30 -11.89
CA LYS A 103 -8.92 17.67 -12.52
C LYS A 103 -9.31 16.34 -11.86
N GLN A 104 -8.38 15.70 -11.14
CA GLN A 104 -8.63 14.43 -10.47
C GLN A 104 -7.69 14.23 -9.28
N PHE A 105 -8.25 13.69 -8.21
CA PHE A 105 -7.53 13.23 -7.02
C PHE A 105 -7.65 11.71 -6.89
N PHE A 106 -6.56 11.00 -7.06
CA PHE A 106 -6.51 9.56 -6.82
C PHE A 106 -6.02 9.29 -5.39
N HIS A 107 -6.75 8.47 -4.64
CA HIS A 107 -6.41 8.08 -3.28
C HIS A 107 -6.21 6.56 -3.16
N GLN A 108 -5.04 6.14 -2.69
CA GLN A 108 -4.81 4.74 -2.32
C GLN A 108 -5.25 4.51 -0.88
N SER A 109 -6.32 3.77 -0.71
CA SER A 109 -6.81 3.26 0.57
C SER A 109 -6.33 1.82 0.80
N ALA A 110 -7.10 1.01 1.48
CA ALA A 110 -6.82 -0.40 1.73
C ALA A 110 -8.12 -1.20 1.80
N LEU A 111 -8.08 -2.45 1.37
CA LEU A 111 -9.20 -3.37 1.54
C LEU A 111 -9.44 -3.61 3.03
N GLY A 112 -10.71 -3.69 3.44
CA GLY A 112 -11.12 -3.78 4.83
C GLY A 112 -11.34 -2.43 5.53
N THR A 113 -11.08 -1.31 4.84
CA THR A 113 -11.37 0.06 5.32
C THR A 113 -12.86 0.27 5.49
N ARG A 114 -13.29 0.62 6.71
CA ARG A 114 -14.68 0.87 7.11
C ARG A 114 -14.75 1.65 8.42
N GLU A 115 -15.89 2.30 8.68
CA GLU A 115 -16.12 3.16 9.85
C GLU A 115 -15.82 2.43 11.16
N ASN A 116 -16.42 1.26 11.36
CA ASN A 116 -16.32 0.47 12.59
C ASN A 116 -15.22 -0.62 12.51
N ALA A 117 -14.13 -0.36 11.81
CA ALA A 117 -12.99 -1.28 11.75
C ALA A 117 -12.36 -1.44 13.14
N ARG A 118 -11.89 -2.66 13.47
CA ARG A 118 -11.24 -2.93 14.76
C ARG A 118 -9.85 -2.31 14.83
N SER A 119 -9.12 -2.25 13.70
CA SER A 119 -7.79 -1.65 13.63
C SER A 119 -7.88 -0.13 13.44
N GLU A 120 -7.00 0.60 14.10
CA GLU A 120 -6.86 2.06 13.95
C GLU A 120 -6.41 2.42 12.53
N TYR A 121 -5.57 1.59 11.94
CA TYR A 121 -5.16 1.71 10.54
C TYR A 121 -6.38 1.83 9.60
N HIS A 122 -7.31 0.88 9.65
CA HIS A 122 -8.49 0.90 8.76
C HIS A 122 -9.46 2.03 9.10
N ARG A 123 -9.63 2.40 10.39
CA ARG A 123 -10.47 3.55 10.76
C ARG A 123 -9.93 4.85 10.21
N THR A 124 -8.63 5.11 10.36
CA THR A 124 -8.03 6.35 9.85
C THR A 124 -7.95 6.39 8.33
N LYS A 125 -7.85 5.24 7.66
CA LYS A 125 -8.02 5.15 6.20
C LYS A 125 -9.45 5.48 5.78
N TRP A 126 -10.45 5.02 6.55
CA TRP A 126 -11.86 5.40 6.32
C TRP A 126 -12.08 6.90 6.49
N ASP A 127 -11.60 7.50 7.56
CA ASP A 127 -11.68 8.94 7.78
C ASP A 127 -11.06 9.73 6.61
N ALA A 128 -9.94 9.27 6.08
CA ALA A 128 -9.31 9.86 4.90
C ALA A 128 -10.18 9.74 3.64
N GLU A 129 -10.82 8.59 3.40
CA GLU A 129 -11.77 8.41 2.30
C GLU A 129 -12.97 9.37 2.40
N GLN A 130 -13.48 9.61 3.62
CA GLN A 130 -14.57 10.57 3.83
C GLN A 130 -14.13 12.00 3.46
N LEU A 131 -12.90 12.39 3.81
CA LEU A 131 -12.34 13.68 3.38
C LEU A 131 -12.22 13.78 1.86
N VAL A 132 -11.81 12.71 1.19
CA VAL A 132 -11.71 12.65 -0.28
C VAL A 132 -13.10 12.81 -0.89
N GLY A 133 -14.10 12.04 -0.46
CA GLY A 133 -15.47 12.11 -0.95
C GLY A 133 -16.14 13.46 -0.75
N ALA A 134 -15.88 14.11 0.41
CA ALA A 134 -16.39 15.44 0.73
C ALA A 134 -15.59 16.59 0.12
N SER A 135 -14.47 16.30 -0.56
CA SER A 135 -13.55 17.33 -1.05
C SER A 135 -14.12 18.24 -2.13
N GLY A 136 -15.08 17.77 -2.91
CA GLY A 136 -15.58 18.46 -4.11
C GLY A 136 -14.66 18.35 -5.33
N LEU A 137 -13.53 17.65 -5.22
CA LEU A 137 -12.70 17.27 -6.37
C LEU A 137 -13.23 15.98 -7.01
N PRO A 138 -13.17 15.84 -8.34
CA PRO A 138 -13.35 14.53 -8.96
C PRO A 138 -12.29 13.57 -8.42
N TYR A 139 -12.70 12.40 -7.93
CA TYR A 139 -11.79 11.50 -7.23
C TYR A 139 -11.89 10.04 -7.71
N THR A 140 -10.87 9.26 -7.43
CA THR A 140 -10.91 7.80 -7.49
C THR A 140 -10.25 7.23 -6.23
N ILE A 141 -10.90 6.29 -5.57
CA ILE A 141 -10.36 5.57 -4.42
C ILE A 141 -10.07 4.14 -4.83
N LEU A 142 -8.86 3.65 -4.52
CA LEU A 142 -8.48 2.26 -4.73
C LEU A 142 -8.20 1.58 -3.39
N ARG A 143 -8.86 0.46 -3.13
CA ARG A 143 -8.70 -0.36 -1.92
C ARG A 143 -8.02 -1.69 -2.28
N PRO A 144 -6.71 -1.75 -2.37
CA PRO A 144 -6.01 -3.00 -2.62
C PRO A 144 -5.96 -3.90 -1.38
N SER A 145 -6.00 -5.22 -1.59
CA SER A 145 -5.59 -6.21 -0.61
C SER A 145 -4.07 -6.17 -0.41
N LEU A 146 -3.48 -7.17 0.21
CA LEU A 146 -2.04 -7.26 0.48
C LEU A 146 -1.22 -7.13 -0.82
N ILE A 147 -0.56 -5.99 -1.02
CA ILE A 147 0.29 -5.76 -2.20
C ILE A 147 1.65 -6.41 -1.99
N TYR A 148 2.10 -7.20 -2.97
CA TYR A 148 3.40 -7.84 -2.94
C TYR A 148 4.20 -7.63 -4.24
N GLY A 149 5.51 -7.77 -4.15
CA GLY A 149 6.41 -7.66 -5.31
C GLY A 149 7.82 -7.21 -4.95
N PRO A 150 8.68 -6.91 -5.93
CA PRO A 150 10.06 -6.50 -5.68
C PRO A 150 10.13 -5.27 -4.76
N GLY A 151 10.73 -5.44 -3.58
CA GLY A 151 10.91 -4.37 -2.60
C GLY A 151 9.75 -4.19 -1.60
N ASP A 152 8.75 -5.10 -1.56
CA ASP A 152 7.78 -5.13 -0.48
C ASP A 152 8.43 -5.62 0.83
N LEU A 153 7.90 -5.15 1.96
CA LEU A 153 8.45 -5.49 3.26
C LEU A 153 7.85 -6.76 3.85
N PHE A 154 6.68 -7.19 3.38
CA PHE A 154 5.99 -8.34 3.96
C PHE A 154 6.56 -9.67 3.44
N THR A 155 6.50 -9.89 2.13
CA THR A 155 6.95 -11.17 1.56
C THR A 155 8.46 -11.35 1.66
N ILE A 156 9.25 -10.26 1.54
CA ILE A 156 10.72 -10.31 1.67
C ILE A 156 11.12 -10.67 3.09
N ARG A 157 10.58 -10.00 4.13
CA ARG A 157 10.88 -10.33 5.53
C ARG A 157 10.44 -11.74 5.89
N LEU A 158 9.25 -12.15 5.42
CA LEU A 158 8.77 -13.50 5.65
C LEU A 158 9.67 -14.53 4.97
N ALA A 159 10.14 -14.26 3.75
CA ALA A 159 11.11 -15.10 3.05
C ALA A 159 12.45 -15.22 3.79
N GLU A 160 12.97 -14.11 4.32
CA GLU A 160 14.17 -14.10 5.15
C GLU A 160 13.99 -14.94 6.43
N MET A 161 12.87 -14.77 7.12
CA MET A 161 12.54 -15.58 8.30
C MET A 161 12.46 -17.07 7.95
N ILE A 162 11.80 -17.45 6.85
CA ILE A 162 11.66 -18.83 6.39
C ILE A 162 13.03 -19.47 6.07
N LYS A 163 13.96 -18.72 5.50
CA LYS A 163 15.32 -19.21 5.22
C LYS A 163 16.08 -19.57 6.51
N LEU A 164 15.91 -18.76 7.56
CA LEU A 164 16.67 -18.88 8.81
C LEU A 164 15.98 -19.80 9.84
N ALA A 165 14.65 -19.80 9.88
CA ALA A 165 13.91 -20.53 10.91
C ALA A 165 13.85 -22.05 10.61
N PRO A 166 13.94 -22.92 11.63
CA PRO A 166 13.77 -24.37 11.48
C PRO A 166 12.31 -24.77 11.21
N VAL A 167 11.36 -23.88 11.48
CA VAL A 167 9.91 -24.09 11.31
C VAL A 167 9.26 -22.86 10.65
N LEU A 168 8.07 -23.03 10.05
CA LEU A 168 7.28 -21.93 9.49
C LEU A 168 6.38 -21.36 10.60
N PRO A 169 6.63 -20.15 11.12
CA PRO A 169 5.79 -19.56 12.14
C PRO A 169 4.48 -19.05 11.50
N VAL A 170 3.34 -19.42 12.08
CA VAL A 170 2.02 -18.92 11.74
C VAL A 170 1.39 -18.29 12.97
N ILE A 171 0.98 -17.02 12.84
CA ILE A 171 0.39 -16.28 13.95
C ILE A 171 -1.08 -16.68 14.13
N GLY A 172 -1.45 -17.09 15.35
CA GLY A 172 -2.81 -17.51 15.66
C GLY A 172 -3.22 -18.78 14.94
N SER A 173 -4.47 -18.84 14.46
CA SER A 173 -5.00 -19.98 13.70
C SER A 173 -4.47 -20.05 12.26
N GLY A 174 -3.95 -18.94 11.74
CA GLY A 174 -3.54 -18.81 10.34
C GLY A 174 -4.68 -18.94 9.32
N ARG A 175 -5.95 -18.97 9.77
CA ARG A 175 -7.11 -19.25 8.91
C ARG A 175 -7.70 -18.01 8.24
N SER A 176 -7.42 -16.81 8.75
CA SER A 176 -7.85 -15.57 8.11
C SER A 176 -7.28 -15.48 6.69
N LYS A 177 -8.10 -15.04 5.77
CA LYS A 177 -7.77 -15.01 4.34
C LYS A 177 -7.27 -13.64 3.92
N VAL A 178 -6.30 -13.65 3.04
CA VAL A 178 -5.84 -12.48 2.29
C VAL A 178 -5.90 -12.80 0.81
N GLN A 179 -5.89 -11.77 -0.01
CA GLN A 179 -5.95 -11.91 -1.47
C GLN A 179 -4.79 -11.15 -2.12
N PRO A 180 -3.53 -11.70 -1.99
CA PRO A 180 -2.33 -10.99 -2.37
C PRO A 180 -2.38 -10.55 -3.83
N ILE A 181 -2.16 -9.26 -4.08
CA ILE A 181 -2.14 -8.65 -5.42
C ILE A 181 -0.74 -8.22 -5.82
N PHE A 182 -0.32 -8.57 -7.04
CA PHE A 182 1.00 -8.21 -7.55
C PHE A 182 1.10 -6.71 -7.82
N ILE A 183 2.24 -6.11 -7.46
CA ILE A 183 2.48 -4.67 -7.62
C ILE A 183 2.29 -4.18 -9.06
N GLY A 184 2.62 -5.01 -10.06
CA GLY A 184 2.40 -4.69 -11.46
C GLY A 184 0.94 -4.48 -11.81
N ASP A 185 0.04 -5.29 -11.24
CA ASP A 185 -1.40 -5.20 -11.45
C ASP A 185 -1.96 -3.95 -10.76
N VAL A 186 -1.50 -3.65 -9.54
CA VAL A 186 -1.89 -2.43 -8.80
C VAL A 186 -1.51 -1.17 -9.58
N THR A 187 -0.25 -1.09 -10.06
CA THR A 187 0.20 0.08 -10.83
C THR A 187 -0.52 0.21 -12.16
N ALA A 188 -0.92 -0.91 -12.78
CA ALA A 188 -1.74 -0.91 -13.98
C ALA A 188 -3.15 -0.37 -13.71
N CYS A 189 -3.77 -0.77 -12.59
CA CYS A 189 -5.07 -0.20 -12.15
C CYS A 189 -4.96 1.31 -11.92
N ILE A 190 -3.92 1.76 -11.18
CA ILE A 190 -3.71 3.19 -10.89
C ILE A 190 -3.51 3.98 -12.19
N ALA A 191 -2.64 3.51 -13.10
CA ALA A 191 -2.38 4.19 -14.36
C ALA A 191 -3.65 4.32 -15.22
N ARG A 192 -4.49 3.27 -15.29
CA ARG A 192 -5.78 3.33 -15.98
C ARG A 192 -6.74 4.30 -15.31
N ALA A 193 -6.87 4.22 -13.99
CA ALA A 193 -7.80 5.04 -13.22
C ALA A 193 -7.54 6.55 -13.36
N VAL A 194 -6.28 6.94 -13.48
CA VAL A 194 -5.93 8.37 -13.62
C VAL A 194 -5.98 8.88 -15.04
N MET A 195 -6.14 8.01 -16.02
CA MET A 195 -6.18 8.40 -17.44
C MET A 195 -7.58 8.28 -18.06
N ASP A 196 -8.57 7.79 -17.32
CA ASP A 196 -9.91 7.51 -17.83
C ASP A 196 -10.98 8.00 -16.84
N ASP A 197 -11.82 8.92 -17.32
CA ASP A 197 -12.85 9.56 -16.51
C ASP A 197 -13.99 8.61 -16.06
N ARG A 198 -14.06 7.40 -16.63
CA ARG A 198 -15.00 6.35 -16.18
C ARG A 198 -14.79 5.95 -14.73
N PHE A 199 -13.60 6.18 -14.18
CA PHE A 199 -13.24 5.85 -12.81
C PHE A 199 -13.53 6.99 -11.80
N LEU A 200 -13.96 8.16 -12.26
CA LEU A 200 -14.22 9.31 -11.40
C LEU A 200 -15.39 9.05 -10.42
N ASN A 201 -15.25 9.58 -9.22
CA ASN A 201 -16.22 9.55 -8.11
C ASN A 201 -16.63 8.12 -7.70
N LYS A 202 -15.66 7.20 -7.76
CA LYS A 202 -15.85 5.78 -7.43
C LYS A 202 -14.75 5.26 -6.52
N ALA A 203 -15.10 4.24 -5.74
CA ALA A 203 -14.16 3.42 -4.98
C ALA A 203 -14.15 2.01 -5.57
N PHE A 204 -12.97 1.41 -5.68
CA PHE A 204 -12.75 0.08 -6.24
C PHE A 204 -11.95 -0.78 -5.28
N GLU A 205 -12.36 -2.04 -5.12
CA GLU A 205 -11.66 -3.04 -4.34
C GLU A 205 -10.91 -3.99 -5.27
N ILE A 206 -9.61 -4.18 -5.04
CA ILE A 206 -8.80 -5.04 -5.88
C ILE A 206 -8.00 -6.05 -5.08
N GLY A 207 -7.99 -7.29 -5.56
CA GLY A 207 -7.21 -8.40 -5.01
C GLY A 207 -6.61 -9.25 -6.11
N GLY A 208 -5.67 -10.12 -5.73
CA GLY A 208 -5.16 -11.15 -6.64
C GLY A 208 -6.20 -12.23 -6.94
N PRO A 209 -5.89 -13.20 -7.81
CA PRO A 209 -6.88 -14.19 -8.24
C PRO A 209 -7.16 -15.28 -7.19
N GLU A 210 -6.37 -15.33 -6.11
CA GLU A 210 -6.40 -16.39 -5.11
C GLU A 210 -6.66 -15.82 -3.71
N GLN A 211 -7.67 -16.35 -3.03
CA GLN A 211 -7.92 -16.09 -1.61
C GLN A 211 -7.16 -17.12 -0.78
N LEU A 212 -6.08 -16.71 -0.14
CA LEU A 212 -5.16 -17.57 0.58
C LEU A 212 -5.21 -17.28 2.09
N THR A 213 -5.14 -18.31 2.90
CA THR A 213 -4.88 -18.16 4.34
C THR A 213 -3.42 -17.69 4.56
N TYR A 214 -3.12 -17.07 5.69
CA TYR A 214 -1.74 -16.68 6.03
C TYR A 214 -0.81 -17.90 6.08
N GLU A 215 -1.32 -19.08 6.45
CA GLU A 215 -0.56 -20.32 6.39
C GLU A 215 -0.22 -20.71 4.95
N GLU A 216 -1.19 -20.62 4.03
CA GLU A 216 -0.96 -20.91 2.61
C GLU A 216 -0.01 -19.90 1.95
N VAL A 217 -0.09 -18.61 2.33
CA VAL A 217 0.88 -17.58 1.91
C VAL A 217 2.29 -17.99 2.35
N THR A 218 2.46 -18.37 3.63
CA THR A 218 3.77 -18.80 4.17
C THR A 218 4.30 -20.04 3.44
N LYS A 219 3.43 -21.04 3.20
CA LYS A 219 3.77 -22.26 2.45
C LYS A 219 4.13 -21.95 0.99
N ALA A 220 3.42 -21.03 0.34
CA ALA A 220 3.71 -20.63 -1.03
C ALA A 220 5.10 -19.97 -1.15
N ILE A 221 5.46 -19.09 -0.21
CA ILE A 221 6.78 -18.47 -0.15
C ILE A 221 7.87 -19.55 0.08
N ALA A 222 7.67 -20.45 1.05
CA ALA A 222 8.60 -21.54 1.33
C ALA A 222 8.81 -22.43 0.10
N ALA A 223 7.75 -22.74 -0.64
CA ALA A 223 7.82 -23.53 -1.86
C ALA A 223 8.64 -22.87 -2.97
N VAL A 224 8.48 -21.55 -3.17
CA VAL A 224 9.28 -20.79 -4.15
C VAL A 224 10.74 -20.72 -3.76
N LEU A 225 11.04 -20.69 -2.46
CA LEU A 225 12.40 -20.73 -1.93
C LEU A 225 13.01 -22.15 -1.93
N GLY A 226 12.27 -23.20 -2.29
CA GLY A 226 12.73 -24.59 -2.21
C GLY A 226 12.90 -25.12 -0.78
N VAL A 227 12.30 -24.44 0.22
CA VAL A 227 12.44 -24.78 1.64
C VAL A 227 11.26 -25.63 2.09
N LYS A 228 11.55 -26.81 2.68
CA LYS A 228 10.55 -27.68 3.30
C LYS A 228 10.67 -27.58 4.82
N ARG A 229 9.64 -27.08 5.49
CA ARG A 229 9.58 -26.93 6.96
C ARG A 229 8.17 -27.24 7.46
N SER A 230 8.08 -27.73 8.67
CA SER A 230 6.80 -27.91 9.37
C SER A 230 6.26 -26.57 9.85
N THR A 231 4.94 -26.40 9.83
CA THR A 231 4.28 -25.21 10.34
C THR A 231 4.09 -25.29 11.84
N VAL A 232 4.35 -24.19 12.55
CA VAL A 232 4.10 -24.05 13.99
C VAL A 232 3.20 -22.85 14.23
N HIS A 233 2.06 -23.08 14.88
CA HIS A 233 1.10 -22.03 15.23
C HIS A 233 1.47 -21.37 16.55
N MET A 234 1.66 -20.05 16.52
CA MET A 234 1.97 -19.25 17.70
C MET A 234 0.68 -18.71 18.31
N PRO A 235 0.38 -19.04 19.59
CA PRO A 235 -0.86 -18.59 20.23
C PRO A 235 -1.02 -17.06 20.22
N MET A 236 -2.20 -16.58 19.87
CA MET A 236 -2.48 -15.16 19.71
C MET A 236 -2.24 -14.34 20.99
N PHE A 237 -2.55 -14.90 22.18
CA PHE A 237 -2.32 -14.19 23.44
C PHE A 237 -0.83 -13.92 23.67
N PHE A 238 0.03 -14.88 23.34
CA PHE A 238 1.49 -14.74 23.43
C PHE A 238 1.98 -13.66 22.46
N MET A 239 1.51 -13.71 21.21
CA MET A 239 1.88 -12.70 20.20
C MET A 239 1.44 -11.29 20.59
N ARG A 240 0.24 -11.13 21.19
CA ARG A 240 -0.24 -9.84 21.71
C ARG A 240 0.65 -9.30 22.84
N THR A 241 1.05 -10.15 23.76
CA THR A 241 1.94 -9.75 24.85
C THR A 241 3.29 -9.33 24.32
N MET A 242 3.88 -10.11 23.40
CA MET A 242 5.14 -9.76 22.76
C MET A 242 5.06 -8.45 21.97
N ALA A 243 3.98 -8.25 21.19
CA ALA A 243 3.79 -7.03 20.43
C ALA A 243 3.73 -5.80 21.36
N LYS A 244 2.93 -5.85 22.43
CA LYS A 244 2.84 -4.76 23.43
C LYS A 244 4.20 -4.42 24.05
N VAL A 245 4.97 -5.43 24.47
CA VAL A 245 6.31 -5.21 25.01
C VAL A 245 7.23 -4.61 23.95
N ALA A 246 7.20 -5.12 22.73
CA ALA A 246 8.01 -4.60 21.64
C ALA A 246 7.65 -3.13 21.30
N GLU A 247 6.38 -2.77 21.31
CA GLU A 247 5.90 -1.39 21.07
C GLU A 247 6.41 -0.40 22.15
N THR A 248 6.61 -0.84 23.39
CA THR A 248 7.13 0.02 24.47
C THR A 248 8.65 0.18 24.44
N VAL A 249 9.37 -0.86 24.01
CA VAL A 249 10.84 -0.90 24.08
C VAL A 249 11.50 -0.49 22.76
N LEU A 250 10.92 -0.90 21.62
CA LEU A 250 11.54 -0.73 20.32
C LEU A 250 10.95 0.47 19.56
N PRO A 251 11.77 1.35 18.98
CA PRO A 251 11.28 2.46 18.16
C PRO A 251 10.62 1.98 16.86
N LYS A 252 10.89 0.76 16.42
CA LYS A 252 10.28 0.08 15.26
C LYS A 252 10.08 -1.40 15.60
N PRO A 253 8.99 -1.75 16.28
CA PRO A 253 8.69 -3.15 16.59
C PRO A 253 8.47 -3.96 15.31
N PRO A 254 8.88 -5.24 15.28
CA PRO A 254 8.71 -6.09 14.11
C PRO A 254 7.24 -6.37 13.77
N LEU A 255 6.36 -6.28 14.77
CA LEU A 255 4.91 -6.49 14.67
C LEU A 255 4.23 -5.65 15.74
N THR A 256 3.09 -5.02 15.38
CA THR A 256 2.30 -4.19 16.31
C THR A 256 1.00 -4.88 16.71
N THR A 257 0.40 -4.38 17.79
CA THR A 257 -0.92 -4.84 18.26
C THR A 257 -1.98 -4.59 17.17
N ASP A 258 -1.94 -3.45 16.48
CA ASP A 258 -2.88 -3.12 15.41
C ASP A 258 -2.73 -4.06 14.20
N GLN A 259 -1.48 -4.40 13.82
CA GLN A 259 -1.22 -5.40 12.79
C GLN A 259 -1.73 -6.79 13.18
N LEU A 260 -1.63 -7.18 14.46
CA LEU A 260 -2.21 -8.44 14.95
C LEU A 260 -3.74 -8.45 14.84
N ILE A 261 -4.41 -7.30 15.01
CA ILE A 261 -5.85 -7.18 14.77
C ILE A 261 -6.16 -7.40 13.30
N MET A 262 -5.42 -6.75 12.40
CA MET A 262 -5.58 -6.90 10.94
C MET A 262 -5.39 -8.35 10.48
N LEU A 263 -4.43 -9.07 11.04
CA LEU A 263 -4.18 -10.49 10.74
C LEU A 263 -5.31 -11.45 11.14
N GLN A 264 -6.27 -11.00 11.96
CA GLN A 264 -7.42 -11.81 12.39
C GLN A 264 -8.68 -11.58 11.56
N GLU A 265 -8.66 -10.63 10.64
CA GLU A 265 -9.77 -10.30 9.76
C GLU A 265 -9.49 -10.78 8.33
N ASP A 266 -10.52 -11.25 7.65
CA ASP A 266 -10.41 -11.57 6.22
C ASP A 266 -10.21 -10.28 5.42
N ASN A 267 -9.28 -10.31 4.49
CA ASN A 267 -8.94 -9.21 3.60
C ASN A 267 -9.08 -9.69 2.15
N VAL A 268 -10.33 -9.92 1.75
CA VAL A 268 -10.70 -10.48 0.45
C VAL A 268 -11.84 -9.69 -0.18
N CYS A 269 -11.86 -9.64 -1.50
CA CYS A 269 -12.92 -9.05 -2.33
C CYS A 269 -13.27 -10.00 -3.48
N ASP A 270 -14.32 -9.66 -4.24
CA ASP A 270 -14.51 -10.30 -5.52
C ASP A 270 -13.54 -9.75 -6.59
N LEU A 271 -13.51 -10.39 -7.77
CA LEU A 271 -12.62 -9.97 -8.85
C LEU A 271 -13.33 -9.05 -9.88
N LYS A 272 -14.55 -8.61 -9.56
CA LYS A 272 -15.35 -7.83 -10.50
C LYS A 272 -14.64 -6.52 -10.88
N ASP A 273 -14.20 -5.77 -9.88
CA ASP A 273 -13.55 -4.48 -10.14
C ASP A 273 -12.29 -4.65 -10.99
N ILE A 274 -11.39 -5.57 -10.63
CA ILE A 274 -10.12 -5.71 -11.35
C ILE A 274 -10.31 -6.27 -12.77
N ARG A 275 -11.27 -7.19 -12.97
CA ARG A 275 -11.53 -7.81 -14.27
C ARG A 275 -12.42 -6.97 -15.16
N GLU A 276 -13.59 -6.55 -14.66
CA GLU A 276 -14.60 -5.87 -15.46
C GLU A 276 -14.32 -4.36 -15.59
N ALA A 277 -14.02 -3.67 -14.47
CA ALA A 277 -13.77 -2.24 -14.53
C ALA A 277 -12.36 -1.95 -15.08
N PHE A 278 -11.33 -2.63 -14.57
CA PHE A 278 -9.96 -2.41 -15.02
C PHE A 278 -9.53 -3.29 -16.19
N GLY A 279 -10.25 -4.34 -16.57
CA GLY A 279 -9.89 -5.25 -17.65
C GLY A 279 -8.50 -5.89 -17.43
N ILE A 280 -8.16 -6.22 -16.19
CA ILE A 280 -6.88 -6.81 -15.81
C ILE A 280 -7.12 -8.21 -15.26
N GLU A 281 -6.43 -9.21 -15.82
CA GLU A 281 -6.36 -10.54 -15.23
C GLU A 281 -5.17 -10.55 -14.26
N PRO A 282 -5.42 -10.64 -12.93
CA PRO A 282 -4.36 -10.50 -11.95
C PRO A 282 -3.44 -11.73 -11.92
N VAL A 283 -2.16 -11.50 -11.66
CA VAL A 283 -1.11 -12.51 -11.61
C VAL A 283 -1.30 -13.42 -10.39
N LYS A 284 -1.21 -14.76 -10.59
CA LYS A 284 -1.24 -15.73 -9.49
C LYS A 284 -0.11 -15.53 -8.52
N PHE A 285 -0.35 -15.76 -7.23
CA PHE A 285 0.59 -15.43 -6.16
C PHE A 285 1.96 -16.11 -6.35
N ARG A 286 1.99 -17.42 -6.63
CA ARG A 286 3.25 -18.15 -6.85
C ARG A 286 4.02 -17.66 -8.07
N GLU A 287 3.32 -17.33 -9.15
CA GLU A 287 3.92 -16.79 -10.38
C GLU A 287 4.54 -15.40 -10.11
N GLY A 288 3.83 -14.55 -9.37
CA GLY A 288 4.35 -13.25 -8.95
C GLY A 288 5.57 -13.35 -8.05
N LEU A 289 5.55 -14.25 -7.06
CA LEU A 289 6.70 -14.51 -6.17
C LEU A 289 7.93 -14.98 -6.95
N ALA A 290 7.76 -15.87 -7.92
CA ALA A 290 8.87 -16.37 -8.74
C ALA A 290 9.59 -15.29 -9.55
N LYS A 291 8.92 -14.16 -9.85
CA LYS A 291 9.51 -13.03 -10.57
C LYS A 291 10.64 -12.32 -9.79
N PHE A 292 10.66 -12.44 -8.46
CA PHE A 292 11.65 -11.73 -7.63
C PHE A 292 12.27 -12.53 -6.48
N LEU A 293 11.62 -13.57 -5.96
CA LEU A 293 12.18 -14.45 -4.93
C LEU A 293 12.93 -15.65 -5.51
N GLY A 294 12.57 -16.10 -6.71
CA GLY A 294 13.16 -17.29 -7.34
C GLY A 294 14.50 -17.05 -8.06
N LYS A 295 15.08 -15.86 -7.95
CA LYS A 295 16.36 -15.48 -8.58
C LYS A 295 17.53 -15.48 -7.57
N THR A 296 17.65 -16.53 -6.77
CA THR A 296 18.85 -16.74 -5.93
C THR A 296 19.60 -17.97 -6.37
#